data_8f227792f75e819ebe829f05431f9716
#
_entry.id   8f227792f75e819ebe829f05431f9716
#
_cell.length_a   1.000
_cell.length_b   1.000
_cell.length_c   1.000
_cell.angle_alpha   90.00
_cell.angle_beta   90.00
_cell.angle_gamma   90.00
#
_symmetry.space_group_name_H-M   'P 1'
#
loop_
_entity.id
_entity.type
_entity.pdbx_description
1 polymer ?
#
loop_
_entity_poly.entity_id
_entity_poly.type
_entity_poly.pdbx_seq_one_letter_code
_entity_poly.pdbx_strand_id
1 'polypeptide(L)'
;MNLKCVVIDDEQHAIEVLTDHIAEMPGLTVFKTFTSPVQALTEISIDDEIDLLFMDIDMPGINGLELAKNIREKAKYLVFTTAHPDYALQAFDVQSDQYLLKPISFAKFALGIDRILKKEANNAKAASKDADQVAALYIKGDHKYAFSNIAIDEILYIKALQNYIQIITKTETHTTYLTLKEIEKALENHAFIRVNKSNIVAKTAIKKVDGNIIRLVNNEMIQIGEGYKEAFFAYVQSSLLKSNRSQ
;
A
#
# COMPACT_ATOMS: atom_id res chain seq x y z
N MET A 1 2.27 20.55 17.70
CA MET A 1 1.36 20.82 16.56
C MET A 1 0.24 19.80 16.67
N ASN A 2 -1.01 20.22 16.65
CA ASN A 2 -2.15 19.29 16.66
C ASN A 2 -2.60 19.08 15.22
N LEU A 3 -2.71 17.84 14.79
CA LEU A 3 -3.19 17.47 13.46
C LEU A 3 -4.70 17.64 13.40
N LYS A 4 -5.18 18.36 12.39
CA LYS A 4 -6.60 18.63 12.14
C LYS A 4 -7.28 17.41 11.51
N CYS A 5 -8.27 16.84 12.20
CA CYS A 5 -9.01 15.67 11.77
C CYS A 5 -10.43 16.07 11.31
N VAL A 6 -10.84 15.56 10.17
CA VAL A 6 -12.22 15.62 9.70
C VAL A 6 -12.79 14.21 9.66
N VAL A 7 -14.05 14.03 10.08
CA VAL A 7 -14.74 12.74 10.07
C VAL A 7 -16.01 12.86 9.23
N ILE A 8 -16.19 11.95 8.27
CA ILE A 8 -17.36 11.86 7.40
C ILE A 8 -17.93 10.45 7.51
N ASP A 9 -19.15 10.33 8.05
CA ASP A 9 -19.83 9.04 8.23
C ASP A 9 -21.33 9.33 8.37
N ASP A 10 -22.21 8.67 7.66
CA ASP A 10 -23.65 8.92 7.73
C ASP A 10 -24.26 8.45 9.07
N GLU A 11 -23.55 7.57 9.79
CA GLU A 11 -23.93 7.13 11.10
C GLU A 11 -23.34 8.03 12.21
N GLN A 12 -24.18 8.82 12.89
CA GLN A 12 -23.76 9.69 13.98
C GLN A 12 -22.95 8.95 15.06
N HIS A 13 -23.35 7.72 15.37
CA HIS A 13 -22.64 6.91 16.37
C HIS A 13 -21.20 6.54 15.94
N ALA A 14 -20.98 6.30 14.66
CA ALA A 14 -19.63 6.04 14.14
C ALA A 14 -18.75 7.31 14.24
N ILE A 15 -19.32 8.49 14.00
CA ILE A 15 -18.64 9.78 14.23
C ILE A 15 -18.24 9.92 15.70
N GLU A 16 -19.15 9.62 16.64
CA GLU A 16 -18.88 9.70 18.08
C GLU A 16 -17.72 8.79 18.48
N VAL A 17 -17.73 7.53 18.04
CA VAL A 17 -16.62 6.58 18.31
C VAL A 17 -15.29 7.10 17.80
N LEU A 18 -15.25 7.63 16.57
CA LEU A 18 -14.01 8.16 16.00
C LEU A 18 -13.55 9.44 16.71
N THR A 19 -14.49 10.32 17.08
CA THR A 19 -14.15 11.55 17.81
C THR A 19 -13.64 11.26 19.21
N ASP A 20 -14.17 10.24 19.89
CA ASP A 20 -13.64 9.77 21.17
C ASP A 20 -12.21 9.23 21.01
N HIS A 21 -11.95 8.43 19.99
CA HIS A 21 -10.60 7.92 19.72
C HIS A 21 -9.61 9.03 19.36
N ILE A 22 -10.06 10.05 18.59
CA ILE A 22 -9.24 11.23 18.27
C ILE A 22 -8.93 12.00 19.55
N ALA A 23 -9.91 12.19 20.45
CA ALA A 23 -9.72 12.91 21.71
C ALA A 23 -8.78 12.19 22.68
N GLU A 24 -8.79 10.85 22.69
CA GLU A 24 -7.87 10.04 23.49
C GLU A 24 -6.42 10.04 22.96
N MET A 25 -6.21 10.39 21.69
CA MET A 25 -4.88 10.35 21.07
C MET A 25 -4.18 11.71 21.12
N PRO A 26 -3.06 11.87 21.86
CA PRO A 26 -2.34 13.13 21.94
C PRO A 26 -1.88 13.62 20.56
N GLY A 27 -2.08 14.90 20.28
CA GLY A 27 -1.65 15.51 19.03
C GLY A 27 -2.68 15.46 17.89
N LEU A 28 -3.87 14.92 18.12
CA LEU A 28 -4.99 15.00 17.19
C LEU A 28 -6.08 15.93 17.71
N THR A 29 -6.81 16.57 16.80
CA THR A 29 -7.94 17.44 17.14
C THR A 29 -9.02 17.33 16.07
N VAL A 30 -10.27 17.10 16.47
CA VAL A 30 -11.42 17.13 15.57
C VAL A 30 -11.66 18.56 15.12
N PHE A 31 -11.63 18.79 13.82
CA PHE A 31 -11.87 20.09 13.20
C PHE A 31 -13.32 20.22 12.69
N LYS A 32 -13.79 19.24 11.93
CA LYS A 32 -15.18 19.17 11.41
C LYS A 32 -15.67 17.73 11.40
N THR A 33 -16.99 17.57 11.49
CA THR A 33 -17.66 16.28 11.29
C THR A 33 -18.84 16.44 10.34
N PHE A 34 -19.15 15.46 9.53
CA PHE A 34 -20.22 15.49 8.56
C PHE A 34 -20.98 14.16 8.56
N THR A 35 -22.31 14.23 8.67
CA THR A 35 -23.20 13.08 8.43
C THR A 35 -23.71 13.04 6.99
N SER A 36 -23.42 14.05 6.18
CA SER A 36 -23.82 14.14 4.78
C SER A 36 -22.60 14.23 3.87
N PRO A 37 -22.39 13.29 2.93
CA PRO A 37 -21.31 13.36 1.95
C PRO A 37 -21.43 14.59 1.03
N VAL A 38 -22.65 15.03 0.74
CA VAL A 38 -22.90 16.25 -0.08
C VAL A 38 -22.45 17.49 0.65
N GLN A 39 -22.73 17.59 1.95
CA GLN A 39 -22.30 18.71 2.77
C GLN A 39 -20.76 18.73 2.87
N ALA A 40 -20.12 17.60 3.11
CA ALA A 40 -18.67 17.47 3.12
C ALA A 40 -18.04 17.92 1.78
N LEU A 41 -18.62 17.52 0.64
CA LEU A 41 -18.15 17.91 -0.69
C LEU A 41 -18.14 19.44 -0.88
N THR A 42 -19.16 20.14 -0.37
CA THR A 42 -19.34 21.58 -0.57
C THR A 42 -18.61 22.44 0.46
N GLU A 43 -18.46 21.96 1.70
CA GLU A 43 -17.91 22.75 2.80
C GLU A 43 -16.42 22.50 3.08
N ILE A 44 -15.84 21.39 2.59
CA ILE A 44 -14.42 21.15 2.74
C ILE A 44 -13.65 21.94 1.68
N SER A 45 -12.73 22.81 2.13
CA SER A 45 -11.82 23.57 1.29
C SER A 45 -10.36 23.11 1.47
N ILE A 46 -9.51 23.39 0.47
CA ILE A 46 -8.08 23.21 0.59
C ILE A 46 -7.47 24.14 1.65
N ASP A 47 -8.08 25.30 1.86
CA ASP A 47 -7.67 26.28 2.87
C ASP A 47 -7.95 25.81 4.32
N ASP A 48 -8.72 24.74 4.49
CA ASP A 48 -8.95 24.14 5.81
C ASP A 48 -7.69 23.48 6.37
N GLU A 49 -6.68 23.17 5.52
CA GLU A 49 -5.42 22.52 5.89
C GLU A 49 -5.65 21.25 6.72
N ILE A 50 -6.45 20.34 6.18
CA ILE A 50 -6.81 19.08 6.85
C ILE A 50 -5.64 18.10 6.81
N ASP A 51 -5.21 17.63 7.99
CA ASP A 51 -4.16 16.62 8.07
C ASP A 51 -4.73 15.20 7.86
N LEU A 52 -5.79 14.84 8.55
CA LEU A 52 -6.41 13.52 8.53
C LEU A 52 -7.89 13.60 8.16
N LEU A 53 -8.27 12.90 7.10
CA LEU A 53 -9.65 12.78 6.68
C LEU A 53 -10.10 11.33 6.89
N PHE A 54 -10.97 11.11 7.87
CA PHE A 54 -11.66 9.84 8.08
C PHE A 54 -12.95 9.84 7.29
N MET A 55 -13.18 8.78 6.50
CA MET A 55 -14.33 8.73 5.59
C MET A 55 -14.92 7.32 5.57
N ASP A 56 -16.20 7.22 5.87
CA ASP A 56 -16.93 5.98 5.61
C ASP A 56 -17.09 5.74 4.10
N ILE A 57 -17.12 4.47 3.71
CA ILE A 57 -17.32 4.12 2.30
C ILE A 57 -18.81 3.97 1.98
N ASP A 58 -19.57 3.35 2.87
CA ASP A 58 -20.98 2.98 2.61
C ASP A 58 -21.96 4.06 3.02
N MET A 59 -21.90 5.21 2.36
CA MET A 59 -22.82 6.32 2.62
C MET A 59 -23.91 6.41 1.55
N PRO A 60 -25.14 6.83 1.92
CA PRO A 60 -26.24 6.99 0.96
C PRO A 60 -25.98 8.14 0.00
N GLY A 61 -26.36 7.96 -1.26
CA GLY A 61 -26.24 8.96 -2.32
C GLY A 61 -24.87 8.97 -2.97
N ILE A 62 -23.85 9.51 -2.31
CA ILE A 62 -22.46 9.52 -2.78
C ILE A 62 -21.65 8.62 -1.85
N ASN A 63 -21.13 7.51 -2.37
CA ASN A 63 -20.27 6.66 -1.55
C ASN A 63 -18.90 7.31 -1.31
N GLY A 64 -18.20 6.86 -0.25
CA GLY A 64 -16.93 7.46 0.16
C GLY A 64 -15.83 7.38 -0.91
N LEU A 65 -15.82 6.36 -1.76
CA LEU A 65 -14.84 6.24 -2.84
C LEU A 65 -15.07 7.28 -3.94
N GLU A 66 -16.33 7.60 -4.24
CA GLU A 66 -16.66 8.65 -5.20
C GLU A 66 -16.40 10.04 -4.60
N LEU A 67 -16.74 10.24 -3.33
CA LEU A 67 -16.45 11.48 -2.62
C LEU A 67 -14.93 11.72 -2.56
N ALA A 68 -14.15 10.70 -2.25
CA ALA A 68 -12.70 10.78 -2.18
C ALA A 68 -12.07 11.29 -3.47
N LYS A 69 -12.54 10.87 -4.65
CA LYS A 69 -12.03 11.36 -5.94
C LYS A 69 -12.11 12.88 -6.09
N ASN A 70 -13.04 13.52 -5.37
CA ASN A 70 -13.26 14.96 -5.44
C ASN A 70 -12.58 15.75 -4.33
N ILE A 71 -12.35 15.12 -3.17
CA ILE A 71 -11.83 15.85 -1.99
C ILE A 71 -10.48 15.30 -1.49
N ARG A 72 -9.91 14.26 -2.12
CA ARG A 72 -8.64 13.64 -1.71
C ARG A 72 -7.49 14.66 -1.59
N GLU A 73 -7.39 15.57 -2.52
CA GLU A 73 -6.34 16.58 -2.56
C GLU A 73 -6.50 17.68 -1.48
N LYS A 74 -7.67 17.75 -0.82
CA LYS A 74 -7.95 18.72 0.24
C LYS A 74 -7.47 18.28 1.62
N ALA A 75 -6.96 17.03 1.74
CA ALA A 75 -6.43 16.48 2.98
C ALA A 75 -5.07 15.81 2.74
N LYS A 76 -4.18 15.90 3.73
CA LYS A 76 -2.86 15.29 3.64
C LYS A 76 -2.93 13.76 3.64
N TYR A 77 -3.73 13.19 4.52
CA TYR A 77 -3.95 11.76 4.65
C TYR A 77 -5.43 11.40 4.60
N LEU A 78 -5.75 10.33 3.87
CA LEU A 78 -7.08 9.75 3.76
C LEU A 78 -7.14 8.39 4.45
N VAL A 79 -8.04 8.23 5.41
CA VAL A 79 -8.31 7.00 6.14
C VAL A 79 -9.73 6.56 5.87
N PHE A 80 -9.92 5.47 5.16
CA PHE A 80 -11.25 4.91 5.01
C PHE A 80 -11.65 4.10 6.24
N THR A 81 -12.94 4.22 6.57
CA THR A 81 -13.61 3.38 7.57
C THR A 81 -14.77 2.65 6.90
N THR A 82 -15.06 1.41 7.23
CA THR A 82 -16.18 0.67 6.65
C THR A 82 -16.45 -0.64 7.39
N ALA A 83 -17.69 -1.14 7.30
CA ALA A 83 -18.04 -2.49 7.75
C ALA A 83 -17.66 -3.57 6.71
N HIS A 84 -17.37 -3.18 5.46
CA HIS A 84 -17.19 -4.10 4.35
C HIS A 84 -15.73 -4.20 3.91
N PRO A 85 -15.08 -5.35 4.08
CA PRO A 85 -13.68 -5.56 3.71
C PRO A 85 -13.44 -5.56 2.19
N ASP A 86 -14.48 -5.72 1.38
CA ASP A 86 -14.38 -5.87 -0.08
C ASP A 86 -13.98 -4.55 -0.79
N TYR A 87 -14.12 -3.41 -0.14
CA TYR A 87 -13.73 -2.10 -0.69
C TYR A 87 -12.23 -1.78 -0.57
N ALA A 88 -11.44 -2.62 0.12
CA ALA A 88 -10.02 -2.36 0.32
C ALA A 88 -9.24 -2.21 -1.00
N LEU A 89 -9.60 -2.95 -2.06
CA LEU A 89 -9.00 -2.82 -3.39
C LEU A 89 -9.36 -1.50 -4.07
N GLN A 90 -10.61 -1.06 -3.95
CA GLN A 90 -11.08 0.19 -4.53
C GLN A 90 -10.56 1.42 -3.77
N ALA A 91 -10.36 1.30 -2.46
CA ALA A 91 -9.73 2.32 -1.64
C ALA A 91 -8.27 2.60 -2.08
N PHE A 92 -7.58 1.60 -2.62
CA PHE A 92 -6.24 1.75 -3.18
C PHE A 92 -6.24 2.62 -4.45
N ASP A 93 -7.25 2.51 -5.30
CA ASP A 93 -7.37 3.29 -6.55
C ASP A 93 -7.49 4.81 -6.29
N VAL A 94 -7.99 5.21 -5.13
CA VAL A 94 -8.10 6.61 -4.70
C VAL A 94 -6.98 7.04 -3.76
N GLN A 95 -5.88 6.29 -3.72
CA GLN A 95 -4.68 6.60 -2.94
C GLN A 95 -4.95 6.84 -1.45
N SER A 96 -5.75 5.96 -0.82
CA SER A 96 -5.92 6.00 0.63
C SER A 96 -4.62 5.65 1.36
N ASP A 97 -4.37 6.33 2.48
CA ASP A 97 -3.19 6.09 3.31
C ASP A 97 -3.42 4.96 4.32
N GLN A 98 -4.66 4.72 4.71
CA GLN A 98 -5.06 3.68 5.65
C GLN A 98 -6.51 3.24 5.43
N TYR A 99 -6.84 2.06 5.95
CA TYR A 99 -8.14 1.44 5.89
C TYR A 99 -8.47 0.80 7.25
N LEU A 100 -9.57 1.18 7.86
CA LEU A 100 -10.00 0.70 9.17
C LEU A 100 -11.35 -0.02 9.07
N LEU A 101 -11.37 -1.29 9.40
CA LEU A 101 -12.59 -2.09 9.38
C LEU A 101 -13.37 -1.91 10.70
N LYS A 102 -14.64 -1.50 10.59
CA LYS A 102 -15.59 -1.45 11.72
C LYS A 102 -15.87 -2.86 12.26
N PRO A 103 -15.99 -3.06 13.58
CA PRO A 103 -15.88 -2.07 14.63
C PRO A 103 -14.42 -1.64 14.86
N ILE A 104 -14.22 -0.33 14.98
CA ILE A 104 -12.90 0.27 15.17
C ILE A 104 -12.62 0.35 16.67
N SER A 105 -11.72 -0.51 17.18
CA SER A 105 -11.21 -0.36 18.54
C SER A 105 -10.14 0.72 18.61
N PHE A 106 -9.98 1.35 19.78
CA PHE A 106 -8.89 2.34 19.99
C PHE A 106 -7.51 1.81 19.59
N ALA A 107 -7.22 0.55 19.89
CA ALA A 107 -5.94 -0.07 19.50
C ALA A 107 -5.75 -0.12 17.97
N LYS A 108 -6.78 -0.48 17.19
CA LYS A 108 -6.73 -0.47 15.73
C LYS A 108 -6.56 0.95 15.19
N PHE A 109 -7.30 1.90 15.75
CA PHE A 109 -7.20 3.32 15.41
C PHE A 109 -5.79 3.84 15.66
N ALA A 110 -5.27 3.69 16.88
CA ALA A 110 -3.95 4.18 17.26
C ALA A 110 -2.82 3.58 16.41
N LEU A 111 -2.85 2.26 16.15
CA LEU A 111 -1.88 1.61 15.26
C LEU A 111 -1.97 2.12 13.81
N GLY A 112 -3.18 2.39 13.31
CA GLY A 112 -3.38 2.95 11.98
C GLY A 112 -2.77 4.35 11.85
N ILE A 113 -3.03 5.21 12.83
CA ILE A 113 -2.48 6.57 12.85
C ILE A 113 -0.96 6.57 13.07
N ASP A 114 -0.45 5.74 13.96
CA ASP A 114 1.01 5.62 14.18
C ASP A 114 1.77 5.26 12.89
N ARG A 115 1.20 4.38 12.05
CA ARG A 115 1.77 4.04 10.73
C ARG A 115 1.82 5.25 9.80
N ILE A 116 0.76 6.05 9.74
CA ILE A 116 0.71 7.28 8.94
C ILE A 116 1.79 8.26 9.42
N LEU A 117 1.88 8.51 10.72
CA LEU A 117 2.82 9.46 11.31
C LEU A 117 4.29 9.00 11.19
N LYS A 118 4.55 7.71 11.29
CA LYS A 118 5.90 7.15 11.06
C LYS A 118 6.32 7.28 9.60
N LYS A 119 5.40 7.11 8.65
CA LYS A 119 5.65 7.36 7.24
C LYS A 119 6.08 8.81 7.01
N GLU A 120 5.44 9.76 7.69
CA GLU A 120 5.80 11.18 7.63
C GLU A 120 7.18 11.48 8.24
N ALA A 121 7.45 10.97 9.44
CA ALA A 121 8.74 11.15 10.11
C ALA A 121 9.91 10.57 9.30
N ASN A 122 9.68 9.47 8.60
CA ASN A 122 10.65 8.88 7.68
C ASN A 122 10.80 9.72 6.40
N ASN A 123 9.73 10.27 5.86
CA ASN A 123 9.76 11.18 4.70
C ASN A 123 10.49 12.50 5.04
N ALA A 124 10.30 13.05 6.24
CA ALA A 124 11.00 14.25 6.70
C ALA A 124 12.51 14.00 6.91
N LYS A 125 12.91 12.77 7.31
CA LYS A 125 14.31 12.33 7.37
C LYS A 125 14.90 11.96 6.01
N ALA A 126 14.06 11.54 5.05
CA ALA A 126 14.47 11.17 3.69
C ALA A 126 14.64 12.39 2.76
N ALA A 127 14.16 13.58 3.12
CA ALA A 127 14.51 14.83 2.42
C ALA A 127 16.01 15.17 2.49
N SER A 128 16.81 14.38 3.25
CA SER A 128 18.28 14.47 3.36
C SER A 128 19.03 13.21 2.90
N LYS A 129 18.36 12.14 2.44
CA LYS A 129 18.97 10.96 1.79
C LYS A 129 17.95 10.21 0.96
N ASP A 130 18.29 9.96 -0.29
CA ASP A 130 17.56 9.12 -1.24
C ASP A 130 17.13 7.75 -0.67
N ALA A 131 15.90 7.35 -1.06
CA ALA A 131 15.36 5.98 -1.06
C ALA A 131 15.23 5.27 0.29
N ASP A 132 13.99 5.07 0.77
CA ASP A 132 13.33 3.76 0.97
C ASP A 132 11.94 3.98 1.59
N GLN A 133 10.97 4.26 0.73
CA GLN A 133 9.58 3.98 1.11
C GLN A 133 9.42 2.45 1.10
N VAL A 134 9.30 1.83 2.27
CA VAL A 134 8.85 0.44 2.37
C VAL A 134 7.38 0.44 1.94
N ALA A 135 7.16 0.40 0.66
CA ALA A 135 5.84 0.21 0.10
C ALA A 135 5.33 -1.16 0.56
N ALA A 136 4.08 -1.24 0.99
CA ALA A 136 3.47 -2.47 1.44
C ALA A 136 2.38 -2.91 0.47
N LEU A 137 2.33 -4.21 0.19
CA LEU A 137 1.33 -4.84 -0.62
C LEU A 137 0.29 -5.51 0.27
N TYR A 138 -1.00 -5.14 0.12
CA TYR A 138 -2.09 -5.82 0.78
C TYR A 138 -2.66 -6.90 -0.12
N ILE A 139 -2.66 -8.15 0.34
CA ILE A 139 -3.24 -9.27 -0.37
C ILE A 139 -4.36 -9.92 0.45
N LYS A 140 -5.36 -10.46 -0.24
CA LYS A 140 -6.42 -11.27 0.37
C LYS A 140 -5.85 -12.64 0.77
N GLY A 141 -5.98 -13.01 2.03
CA GLY A 141 -5.59 -14.33 2.55
C GLY A 141 -6.64 -15.41 2.29
N ASP A 142 -6.38 -16.63 2.77
CA ASP A 142 -7.19 -17.84 2.50
C ASP A 142 -8.60 -17.81 3.12
N HIS A 143 -8.91 -16.87 4.01
CA HIS A 143 -10.21 -16.75 4.66
C HIS A 143 -10.95 -15.48 4.23
N LYS A 144 -12.28 -15.51 4.28
CA LYS A 144 -13.20 -14.47 3.78
C LYS A 144 -12.88 -13.04 4.26
N TYR A 145 -12.12 -12.89 5.34
CA TYR A 145 -11.77 -11.61 5.99
C TYR A 145 -10.29 -11.51 6.38
N ALA A 146 -9.41 -12.34 5.81
CA ALA A 146 -7.98 -12.29 6.07
C ALA A 146 -7.28 -11.44 5.00
N PHE A 147 -6.53 -10.44 5.44
CA PHE A 147 -5.62 -9.67 4.60
C PHE A 147 -4.23 -9.73 5.22
N SER A 148 -3.24 -10.00 4.38
CA SER A 148 -1.85 -9.93 4.76
C SER A 148 -1.23 -8.66 4.22
N ASN A 149 -0.56 -7.91 5.09
CA ASN A 149 0.26 -6.77 4.71
C ASN A 149 1.69 -7.26 4.51
N ILE A 150 2.19 -7.18 3.28
CA ILE A 150 3.52 -7.65 2.91
C ILE A 150 4.38 -6.44 2.58
N ALA A 151 5.45 -6.24 3.32
CA ALA A 151 6.46 -5.24 2.99
C ALA A 151 7.14 -5.61 1.66
N ILE A 152 7.14 -4.70 0.68
CA ILE A 152 7.64 -4.99 -0.68
C ILE A 152 9.13 -5.35 -0.66
N ASP A 153 9.92 -4.76 0.23
CA ASP A 153 11.35 -5.05 0.41
C ASP A 153 11.65 -6.42 1.05
N GLU A 154 10.63 -7.07 1.62
CA GLU A 154 10.74 -8.44 2.11
C GLU A 154 10.46 -9.48 1.03
N ILE A 155 9.84 -9.11 -0.08
CA ILE A 155 9.49 -10.02 -1.17
C ILE A 155 10.76 -10.44 -1.90
N LEU A 156 11.00 -11.75 -1.98
CA LEU A 156 12.10 -12.34 -2.75
C LEU A 156 11.69 -12.64 -4.18
N TYR A 157 10.55 -13.30 -4.36
CA TYR A 157 9.97 -13.57 -5.67
C TYR A 157 8.50 -13.93 -5.58
N ILE A 158 7.82 -13.89 -6.72
CA ILE A 158 6.41 -14.22 -6.87
C ILE A 158 6.31 -15.31 -7.92
N LYS A 159 5.55 -16.37 -7.61
CA LYS A 159 5.36 -17.54 -8.46
C LYS A 159 3.88 -17.76 -8.78
N ALA A 160 3.55 -17.96 -10.05
CA ALA A 160 2.22 -18.41 -10.46
C ALA A 160 1.99 -19.88 -10.11
N LEU A 161 0.82 -20.19 -9.57
CA LEU A 161 0.38 -21.53 -9.24
C LEU A 161 -1.07 -21.71 -9.71
N GLN A 162 -1.27 -22.14 -10.95
CA GLN A 162 -2.60 -22.25 -11.60
C GLN A 162 -3.39 -20.93 -11.52
N ASN A 163 -4.42 -20.87 -10.68
CA ASN A 163 -5.32 -19.73 -10.50
C ASN A 163 -4.90 -18.81 -9.35
N TYR A 164 -3.73 -19.03 -8.74
CA TYR A 164 -3.20 -18.30 -7.61
C TYR A 164 -1.81 -17.80 -7.90
N ILE A 165 -1.35 -16.86 -7.12
CA ILE A 165 0.07 -16.56 -6.99
C ILE A 165 0.54 -16.84 -5.57
N GLN A 166 1.79 -17.25 -5.45
CA GLN A 166 2.52 -17.29 -4.18
C GLN A 166 3.52 -16.14 -4.16
N ILE A 167 3.49 -15.37 -3.08
CA ILE A 167 4.44 -14.30 -2.78
C ILE A 167 5.37 -14.85 -1.70
N ILE A 168 6.63 -15.06 -2.05
CA ILE A 168 7.65 -15.61 -1.18
C ILE A 168 8.46 -14.45 -0.61
N THR A 169 8.40 -14.29 0.70
CA THR A 169 9.17 -13.28 1.44
C THR A 169 10.39 -13.91 2.11
N LYS A 170 11.14 -13.11 2.84
CA LYS A 170 12.29 -13.58 3.64
C LYS A 170 11.90 -14.53 4.75
N THR A 171 10.67 -14.42 5.26
CA THR A 171 10.20 -15.10 6.47
C THR A 171 9.07 -16.09 6.22
N GLU A 172 8.17 -15.82 5.26
CA GLU A 172 6.95 -16.59 5.06
C GLU A 172 6.51 -16.61 3.58
N THR A 173 5.49 -17.40 3.27
CA THR A 173 4.88 -17.50 1.94
C THR A 173 3.41 -17.17 2.04
N HIS A 174 2.96 -16.25 1.21
CA HIS A 174 1.56 -15.85 1.10
C HIS A 174 0.96 -16.37 -0.20
N THR A 175 -0.27 -16.86 -0.16
CA THR A 175 -1.01 -17.30 -1.35
C THR A 175 -2.23 -16.41 -1.54
N THR A 176 -2.48 -15.97 -2.76
CA THR A 176 -3.63 -15.11 -3.05
C THR A 176 -4.19 -15.33 -4.47
N TYR A 177 -5.46 -15.03 -4.66
CA TYR A 177 -6.17 -15.06 -5.94
C TYR A 177 -5.87 -13.80 -6.77
N LEU A 178 -4.65 -13.70 -7.26
CA LEU A 178 -4.23 -12.67 -8.20
C LEU A 178 -3.54 -13.32 -9.39
N THR A 179 -3.52 -12.62 -10.51
CA THR A 179 -2.72 -13.01 -11.66
C THR A 179 -1.33 -12.37 -11.59
N LEU A 180 -0.34 -12.99 -12.24
CA LEU A 180 0.99 -12.35 -12.36
C LEU A 180 0.94 -10.99 -13.06
N LYS A 181 -0.04 -10.76 -13.95
CA LYS A 181 -0.19 -9.47 -14.65
C LYS A 181 -0.67 -8.36 -13.70
N GLU A 182 -1.60 -8.68 -12.79
CA GLU A 182 -2.09 -7.71 -11.79
C GLU A 182 -1.00 -7.33 -10.80
N ILE A 183 -0.27 -8.32 -10.27
CA ILE A 183 0.83 -8.05 -9.34
C ILE A 183 2.01 -7.35 -10.02
N GLU A 184 2.32 -7.67 -11.28
CA GLU A 184 3.35 -7.00 -12.08
C GLU A 184 3.05 -5.51 -12.24
N LYS A 185 1.79 -5.16 -12.52
CA LYS A 185 1.34 -3.77 -12.57
C LYS A 185 1.45 -3.07 -11.22
N ALA A 186 1.07 -3.74 -10.12
CA ALA A 186 1.18 -3.18 -8.78
C ALA A 186 2.65 -2.93 -8.36
N LEU A 187 3.60 -3.68 -8.92
CA LEU A 187 5.04 -3.58 -8.63
C LEU A 187 5.82 -2.79 -9.69
N GLU A 188 5.15 -2.13 -10.65
CA GLU A 188 5.79 -1.47 -11.80
C GLU A 188 6.83 -0.41 -11.38
N ASN A 189 6.55 0.33 -10.30
CA ASN A 189 7.45 1.35 -9.76
C ASN A 189 8.46 0.81 -8.73
N HIS A 190 8.56 -0.52 -8.60
CA HIS A 190 9.44 -1.17 -7.63
C HIS A 190 10.53 -2.00 -8.32
N ALA A 191 11.56 -2.36 -7.55
CA ALA A 191 12.72 -3.08 -8.05
C ALA A 191 12.44 -4.56 -8.34
N PHE A 192 11.44 -4.86 -9.20
CA PHE A 192 11.11 -6.21 -9.64
C PHE A 192 11.37 -6.41 -11.13
N ILE A 193 11.52 -7.66 -11.55
CA ILE A 193 11.65 -8.03 -12.95
C ILE A 193 10.98 -9.38 -13.20
N ARG A 194 10.18 -9.46 -14.24
CA ARG A 194 9.59 -10.71 -14.69
C ARG A 194 10.61 -11.49 -15.48
N VAL A 195 10.86 -12.75 -15.10
CA VAL A 195 11.93 -13.56 -15.66
C VAL A 195 11.43 -14.75 -16.49
N ASN A 196 10.14 -15.11 -16.36
CA ASN A 196 9.47 -16.08 -17.21
C ASN A 196 7.94 -15.96 -17.09
N LYS A 197 7.19 -16.87 -17.73
CA LYS A 197 5.70 -16.85 -17.70
C LYS A 197 5.14 -16.99 -16.28
N SER A 198 5.88 -17.60 -15.37
CA SER A 198 5.39 -17.99 -14.05
C SER A 198 6.10 -17.30 -12.88
N ASN A 199 7.14 -16.48 -13.11
CA ASN A 199 7.92 -15.89 -12.02
C ASN A 199 8.27 -14.41 -12.26
N ILE A 200 8.11 -13.62 -11.19
CA ILE A 200 8.62 -12.26 -11.02
C ILE A 200 9.60 -12.28 -9.85
N VAL A 201 10.76 -11.66 -9.99
CA VAL A 201 11.87 -11.70 -9.01
C VAL A 201 12.18 -10.28 -8.53
N ALA A 202 12.37 -10.11 -7.23
CA ALA A 202 12.95 -8.88 -6.71
C ALA A 202 14.41 -8.77 -7.15
N LYS A 203 14.79 -7.64 -7.74
CA LYS A 203 16.16 -7.39 -8.22
C LYS A 203 17.19 -7.49 -7.10
N THR A 204 16.79 -7.10 -5.89
CA THR A 204 17.59 -7.19 -4.65
C THR A 204 17.78 -8.61 -4.14
N ALA A 205 16.91 -9.54 -4.53
CA ALA A 205 17.01 -10.94 -4.13
C ALA A 205 17.95 -11.78 -5.03
N ILE A 206 18.44 -11.23 -6.14
CA ILE A 206 19.33 -11.92 -7.08
C ILE A 206 20.73 -12.01 -6.47
N LYS A 207 21.16 -13.23 -6.15
CA LYS A 207 22.50 -13.51 -5.61
C LYS A 207 23.53 -13.81 -6.70
N LYS A 208 23.14 -14.55 -7.72
CA LYS A 208 24.01 -14.94 -8.84
C LYS A 208 23.19 -15.24 -10.08
N VAL A 209 23.74 -14.92 -11.23
CA VAL A 209 23.22 -15.33 -12.54
C VAL A 209 24.28 -16.22 -13.21
N ASP A 210 23.86 -17.40 -13.69
CA ASP A 210 24.71 -18.37 -14.33
C ASP A 210 24.01 -18.88 -15.61
N GLY A 211 24.45 -18.38 -16.76
CA GLY A 211 23.74 -18.59 -18.03
C GLY A 211 22.28 -18.12 -17.94
N ASN A 212 21.33 -19.05 -18.06
CA ASN A 212 19.91 -18.79 -18.01
C ASN A 212 19.28 -19.05 -16.63
N ILE A 213 20.07 -19.26 -15.59
CA ILE A 213 19.59 -19.59 -14.25
C ILE A 213 19.94 -18.45 -13.29
N ILE A 214 18.92 -17.97 -12.59
CA ILE A 214 19.04 -17.00 -11.50
C ILE A 214 19.04 -17.78 -10.20
N ARG A 215 20.05 -17.58 -9.36
CA ARG A 215 20.07 -18.05 -7.98
C ARG A 215 19.72 -16.89 -7.05
N LEU A 216 18.70 -17.07 -6.22
CA LEU A 216 18.25 -16.09 -5.24
C LEU A 216 19.01 -16.23 -3.91
N VAL A 217 18.84 -15.25 -3.03
CA VAL A 217 19.45 -15.21 -1.69
C VAL A 217 19.01 -16.37 -0.78
N ASN A 218 17.81 -16.89 -0.98
CA ASN A 218 17.28 -18.10 -0.31
C ASN A 218 17.70 -19.42 -0.99
N ASN A 219 18.64 -19.37 -1.96
CA ASN A 219 19.15 -20.47 -2.79
C ASN A 219 18.13 -21.07 -3.78
N GLU A 220 16.93 -20.49 -3.94
CA GLU A 220 16.04 -20.88 -5.02
C GLU A 220 16.69 -20.62 -6.38
N MET A 221 16.43 -21.52 -7.35
CA MET A 221 16.93 -21.41 -8.72
C MET A 221 15.77 -21.22 -9.68
N ILE A 222 15.78 -20.11 -10.41
CA ILE A 222 14.72 -19.75 -11.36
C ILE A 222 15.31 -19.63 -12.77
N GLN A 223 14.72 -20.33 -13.72
CA GLN A 223 15.14 -20.29 -15.11
C GLN A 223 14.55 -19.07 -15.83
N ILE A 224 15.38 -18.34 -16.55
CA ILE A 224 14.96 -17.24 -17.41
C ILE A 224 14.32 -17.81 -18.69
N GLY A 225 13.06 -17.43 -18.95
CA GLY A 225 12.35 -17.80 -20.16
C GLY A 225 12.90 -17.09 -21.40
N GLU A 226 12.82 -17.72 -22.57
CA GLU A 226 13.38 -17.19 -23.82
C GLU A 226 12.94 -15.76 -24.12
N GLY A 227 11.64 -15.47 -24.03
CA GLY A 227 11.10 -14.13 -24.30
C GLY A 227 11.40 -13.06 -23.24
N TYR A 228 12.08 -13.42 -22.15
CA TYR A 228 12.42 -12.51 -21.05
C TYR A 228 13.92 -12.23 -20.95
N LYS A 229 14.74 -12.94 -21.73
CA LYS A 229 16.20 -12.84 -21.70
C LYS A 229 16.70 -11.45 -22.03
N GLU A 230 16.19 -10.87 -23.10
CA GLU A 230 16.63 -9.55 -23.57
C GLU A 230 16.46 -8.49 -22.51
N ALA A 231 15.25 -8.37 -21.96
CA ALA A 231 14.94 -7.40 -20.91
C ALA A 231 15.76 -7.64 -19.63
N PHE A 232 15.94 -8.92 -19.25
CA PHE A 232 16.72 -9.28 -18.07
C PHE A 232 18.20 -8.95 -18.23
N PHE A 233 18.82 -9.31 -19.35
CA PHE A 233 20.24 -9.04 -19.57
C PHE A 233 20.52 -7.56 -19.81
N ALA A 234 19.59 -6.81 -20.41
CA ALA A 234 19.68 -5.35 -20.47
C ALA A 234 19.74 -4.74 -19.07
N TYR A 235 18.88 -5.19 -18.15
CA TYR A 235 18.93 -4.80 -16.74
C TYR A 235 20.28 -5.15 -16.10
N VAL A 236 20.77 -6.38 -16.25
CA VAL A 236 22.06 -6.80 -15.68
C VAL A 236 23.20 -5.94 -16.22
N GLN A 237 23.23 -5.68 -17.53
CA GLN A 237 24.26 -4.84 -18.16
C GLN A 237 24.23 -3.39 -17.65
N SER A 238 23.06 -2.82 -17.43
CA SER A 238 22.92 -1.47 -16.85
C SER A 238 23.46 -1.38 -15.42
N SER A 239 23.46 -2.49 -14.69
CA SER A 239 23.91 -2.60 -13.30
C SER A 239 25.37 -3.07 -13.16
N LEU A 240 26.05 -3.41 -14.25
CA LEU A 240 27.45 -3.84 -14.21
C LEU A 240 28.39 -2.66 -13.95
N LEU A 241 29.22 -2.77 -12.92
CA LEU A 241 30.37 -1.88 -12.73
C LEU A 241 31.36 -2.12 -13.89
N LYS A 242 31.47 -1.15 -14.80
CA LYS A 242 32.49 -1.20 -15.86
C LYS A 242 33.84 -0.99 -15.21
N SER A 243 34.67 -2.02 -15.21
CA SER A 243 36.09 -1.93 -14.84
C SER A 243 36.82 -1.09 -15.91
N ASN A 244 37.36 0.06 -15.53
CA ASN A 244 38.24 0.90 -16.38
C ASN A 244 39.68 0.29 -16.42
N ARG A 245 39.84 -0.98 -16.62
CA ARG A 245 41.15 -1.56 -16.97
C ARG A 245 41.22 -1.70 -18.49
N SER A 246 41.68 -0.61 -19.12
CA SER A 246 42.25 -0.67 -20.47
C SER A 246 43.47 -1.60 -20.42
N GLN A 247 43.47 -2.64 -21.24
CA GLN A 247 44.70 -3.23 -21.71
C GLN A 247 45.24 -2.36 -22.85
#